data_37744b7e824d8629ee96456f4d71f6fb
#
_entry.id   37744b7e824d8629ee96456f4d71f6fb
#
_cell.length_a   1.000
_cell.length_b   1.000
_cell.length_c   1.000
_cell.angle_alpha   90.00
_cell.angle_beta   90.00
_cell.angle_gamma   90.00
#
_symmetry.space_group_name_H-M   'P 1'
#
loop_
_entity.id
_entity.type
_entity.pdbx_description
1 polymer ?
#
loop_
_entity_poly.entity_id
_entity_poly.type
_entity_poly.pdbx_seq_one_letter_code
_entity_poly.pdbx_strand_id
1 'polypeptide(L)'
;MDNVVAGTVAAPAPLAGPRSRAARFFEAWPPSVLAAIGWIVAMLFIAAFADVLAPYKYTATDLRGRLTPPVGMGGTVRHILGSDELGRDVFSRLLFSIRMSLLIAFFGTLLAATIGTTLGLLAAHFRRWVEDVVLMLIDFQASMPFLIIALAVLAFFGSSLLLFICLIGFHGWERYARIARGLAISANEQGYAAAVRQLGAPAWRIYGRHVLPNIASTLIVSMTLAFPETILLESGLSFLGLGVQPPLTSLGNMVGYGREYLQRAPWILLAPSVVIVLTTLSISILGDWLRDRLDPTLR
;
A
#
# COMPACT_ATOMS: atom_id res chain seq x y z
N MET A 1 -40.59 44.32 42.54
CA MET A 1 -41.12 43.58 41.40
C MET A 1 -40.02 42.65 41.00
N ASP A 2 -40.03 41.45 41.61
CA ASP A 2 -38.98 40.45 41.50
C ASP A 2 -39.33 39.51 40.37
N ASN A 3 -38.48 39.46 39.32
CA ASN A 3 -38.50 38.41 38.29
C ASN A 3 -37.41 37.37 38.59
N VAL A 4 -37.79 36.36 39.38
CA VAL A 4 -37.00 35.15 39.55
C VAL A 4 -37.11 34.32 38.27
N VAL A 5 -36.08 34.33 37.45
CA VAL A 5 -35.94 33.42 36.31
C VAL A 5 -35.65 32.02 36.84
N ALA A 6 -36.66 31.15 36.82
CA ALA A 6 -36.53 29.75 37.14
C ALA A 6 -35.66 29.06 36.05
N GLY A 7 -34.39 28.83 36.37
CA GLY A 7 -33.51 27.99 35.55
C GLY A 7 -34.02 26.54 35.53
N THR A 8 -34.51 26.09 34.40
CA THR A 8 -34.81 24.68 34.15
C THR A 8 -33.52 23.89 34.20
N VAL A 9 -33.27 23.20 35.30
CA VAL A 9 -32.19 22.20 35.39
C VAL A 9 -32.54 21.06 34.44
N ALA A 10 -31.78 20.97 33.34
CA ALA A 10 -31.92 19.86 32.41
C ALA A 10 -31.66 18.52 33.14
N ALA A 11 -32.63 17.59 33.02
CA ALA A 11 -32.51 16.29 33.62
C ALA A 11 -31.20 15.60 33.10
N PRO A 12 -30.43 14.93 33.99
CA PRO A 12 -29.24 14.23 33.57
C PRO A 12 -29.59 13.15 32.50
N ALA A 13 -28.83 13.14 31.43
CA ALA A 13 -29.00 12.13 30.37
C ALA A 13 -28.96 10.71 30.96
N PRO A 14 -29.82 9.80 30.53
CA PRO A 14 -29.88 8.44 31.07
C PRO A 14 -28.51 7.78 30.92
N LEU A 15 -27.99 7.24 32.01
CA LEU A 15 -26.75 6.48 32.03
C LEU A 15 -26.90 5.33 31.04
N ALA A 16 -26.08 5.28 29.99
CA ALA A 16 -26.07 4.21 29.02
C ALA A 16 -25.81 2.87 29.75
N GLY A 17 -26.78 1.97 29.69
CA GLY A 17 -26.69 0.65 30.31
C GLY A 17 -25.48 -0.14 29.80
N PRO A 18 -25.07 -1.22 30.47
CA PRO A 18 -23.89 -1.99 30.10
C PRO A 18 -24.05 -2.53 28.67
N ARG A 19 -23.23 -2.01 27.75
CA ARG A 19 -23.21 -2.40 26.36
C ARG A 19 -22.86 -3.91 26.25
N SER A 20 -23.58 -4.65 25.41
CA SER A 20 -23.31 -6.08 25.19
C SER A 20 -21.87 -6.34 24.73
N ARG A 21 -21.33 -7.53 24.98
CA ARG A 21 -19.99 -7.93 24.50
C ARG A 21 -19.88 -7.79 22.98
N ALA A 22 -20.94 -8.10 22.24
CA ALA A 22 -21.00 -7.93 20.80
C ALA A 22 -20.90 -6.46 20.38
N ALA A 23 -21.62 -5.53 21.05
CA ALA A 23 -21.55 -4.11 20.76
C ALA A 23 -20.11 -3.57 20.98
N ARG A 24 -19.45 -3.97 22.07
CA ARG A 24 -18.04 -3.61 22.33
C ARG A 24 -17.07 -4.19 21.31
N PHE A 25 -17.33 -5.41 20.80
CA PHE A 25 -16.52 -6.01 19.76
C PHE A 25 -16.65 -5.24 18.45
N PHE A 26 -17.87 -4.89 18.01
CA PHE A 26 -18.09 -4.12 16.79
C PHE A 26 -17.68 -2.66 16.89
N GLU A 27 -17.68 -2.05 18.08
CA GLU A 27 -17.03 -0.75 18.31
C GLU A 27 -15.51 -0.83 18.17
N ALA A 28 -14.91 -1.94 18.62
CA ALA A 28 -13.47 -2.18 18.48
C ALA A 28 -13.09 -2.61 17.06
N TRP A 29 -13.97 -3.35 16.37
CA TRP A 29 -13.76 -3.96 15.05
C TRP A 29 -14.98 -3.69 14.15
N PRO A 30 -15.04 -2.53 13.49
CA PRO A 30 -16.13 -2.23 12.56
C PRO A 30 -16.27 -3.29 11.48
N PRO A 31 -17.48 -3.60 11.00
CA PRO A 31 -17.71 -4.60 9.95
C PRO A 31 -16.90 -4.34 8.67
N SER A 32 -16.68 -3.07 8.32
CA SER A 32 -15.85 -2.66 7.19
C SER A 32 -14.39 -3.09 7.37
N VAL A 33 -13.84 -2.98 8.57
CA VAL A 33 -12.48 -3.40 8.90
C VAL A 33 -12.35 -4.92 8.86
N LEU A 34 -13.36 -5.65 9.39
CA LEU A 34 -13.36 -7.11 9.31
C LEU A 34 -13.44 -7.61 7.86
N ALA A 35 -14.27 -6.98 7.03
CA ALA A 35 -14.36 -7.28 5.60
C ALA A 35 -13.02 -6.98 4.88
N ALA A 36 -12.39 -5.83 5.20
CA ALA A 36 -11.10 -5.45 4.66
C ALA A 36 -9.99 -6.45 5.03
N ILE A 37 -9.94 -6.87 6.30
CA ILE A 37 -8.99 -7.90 6.76
C ILE A 37 -9.25 -9.23 6.03
N GLY A 38 -10.51 -9.65 5.92
CA GLY A 38 -10.88 -10.87 5.19
C GLY A 38 -10.42 -10.84 3.74
N TRP A 39 -10.61 -9.71 3.05
CA TRP A 39 -10.13 -9.50 1.69
C TRP A 39 -8.60 -9.57 1.59
N ILE A 40 -7.88 -8.84 2.46
CA ILE A 40 -6.42 -8.83 2.46
C ILE A 40 -5.86 -10.24 2.72
N VAL A 41 -6.42 -10.96 3.70
CA VAL A 41 -6.03 -12.35 3.99
C VAL A 41 -6.29 -13.25 2.79
N ALA A 42 -7.43 -13.10 2.10
CA ALA A 42 -7.72 -13.84 0.87
C ALA A 42 -6.70 -13.53 -0.23
N MET A 43 -6.35 -12.26 -0.43
CA MET A 43 -5.33 -11.87 -1.43
C MET A 43 -3.94 -12.43 -1.10
N LEU A 44 -3.53 -12.38 0.16
CA LEU A 44 -2.27 -12.97 0.61
C LEU A 44 -2.27 -14.51 0.46
N PHE A 45 -3.38 -15.15 0.78
CA PHE A 45 -3.55 -16.60 0.57
C PHE A 45 -3.45 -16.95 -0.92
N ILE A 46 -4.14 -16.23 -1.78
CA ILE A 46 -4.06 -16.40 -3.24
C ILE A 46 -2.62 -16.17 -3.72
N ALA A 47 -1.96 -15.13 -3.27
CA ALA A 47 -0.58 -14.85 -3.64
C ALA A 47 0.39 -15.96 -3.22
N ALA A 48 0.20 -16.53 -2.02
CA ALA A 48 1.04 -17.63 -1.53
C ALA A 48 0.81 -18.93 -2.30
N PHE A 49 -0.44 -19.26 -2.61
CA PHE A 49 -0.84 -20.53 -3.19
C PHE A 49 -1.23 -20.46 -4.67
N ALA A 50 -0.85 -19.40 -5.40
CA ALA A 50 -1.23 -19.22 -6.81
C ALA A 50 -0.87 -20.42 -7.70
N ASP A 51 0.29 -21.07 -7.47
CA ASP A 51 0.72 -22.25 -8.24
C ASP A 51 -0.19 -23.47 -8.06
N VAL A 52 -0.83 -23.60 -6.89
CA VAL A 52 -1.73 -24.71 -6.54
C VAL A 52 -3.18 -24.41 -6.94
N LEU A 53 -3.57 -23.14 -6.81
CA LEU A 53 -4.92 -22.68 -7.10
C LEU A 53 -5.19 -22.51 -8.60
N ALA A 54 -4.15 -22.26 -9.40
CA ALA A 54 -4.28 -22.03 -10.82
C ALA A 54 -4.55 -23.33 -11.56
N PRO A 55 -5.68 -23.48 -12.27
CA PRO A 55 -5.99 -24.70 -13.03
C PRO A 55 -5.06 -24.89 -14.24
N TYR A 56 -4.48 -23.80 -14.75
CA TYR A 56 -3.57 -23.80 -15.90
C TYR A 56 -2.31 -23.00 -15.61
N LYS A 57 -1.24 -23.27 -16.35
CA LYS A 57 -0.09 -22.36 -16.36
C LYS A 57 -0.51 -21.02 -16.96
N TYR A 58 -0.23 -19.93 -16.27
CA TYR A 58 -0.64 -18.57 -16.69
C TYR A 58 -0.06 -18.15 -18.06
N THR A 59 0.97 -18.87 -18.55
CA THR A 59 1.59 -18.68 -19.88
C THR A 59 1.03 -19.62 -20.96
N ALA A 60 0.20 -20.60 -20.57
CA ALA A 60 -0.33 -21.57 -21.53
C ALA A 60 -1.30 -20.91 -22.49
N THR A 61 -1.02 -20.98 -23.79
CA THR A 61 -1.83 -20.40 -24.87
C THR A 61 -2.68 -21.47 -25.55
N ASP A 62 -3.96 -21.14 -25.82
CA ASP A 62 -4.87 -21.95 -26.64
C ASP A 62 -5.57 -21.06 -27.68
N LEU A 63 -4.95 -20.90 -28.83
CA LEU A 63 -5.47 -20.01 -29.87
C LEU A 63 -6.86 -20.38 -30.39
N ARG A 64 -7.32 -21.61 -30.16
CA ARG A 64 -8.68 -22.04 -30.50
C ARG A 64 -9.72 -21.53 -29.49
N GLY A 65 -9.29 -21.35 -28.25
CA GLY A 65 -10.12 -20.83 -27.15
C GLY A 65 -9.97 -19.33 -26.93
N ARG A 66 -9.57 -18.52 -27.92
CA ARG A 66 -9.39 -17.06 -27.78
C ARG A 66 -10.71 -16.36 -27.46
N LEU A 67 -10.65 -15.40 -26.53
CA LEU A 67 -11.78 -14.54 -26.16
C LEU A 67 -13.04 -15.35 -25.80
N THR A 68 -12.86 -16.55 -25.25
CA THR A 68 -13.99 -17.35 -24.74
C THR A 68 -14.59 -16.62 -23.53
N PRO A 69 -15.91 -16.38 -23.50
CA PRO A 69 -16.54 -15.66 -22.40
C PRO A 69 -16.50 -16.45 -21.09
N PRO A 70 -16.69 -15.79 -19.92
CA PRO A 70 -16.87 -16.44 -18.63
C PRO A 70 -18.11 -17.36 -18.61
N VAL A 71 -18.11 -18.31 -17.66
CA VAL A 71 -19.23 -19.26 -17.47
C VAL A 71 -20.58 -18.57 -17.40
N GLY A 72 -20.69 -17.43 -16.71
CA GLY A 72 -21.95 -16.67 -16.58
C GLY A 72 -22.39 -15.91 -17.85
N MET A 73 -21.55 -15.85 -18.90
CA MET A 73 -21.81 -15.15 -20.16
C MET A 73 -21.86 -16.09 -21.37
N GLY A 74 -22.15 -17.38 -21.16
CA GLY A 74 -22.22 -18.38 -22.23
C GLY A 74 -20.92 -19.10 -22.51
N GLY A 75 -19.92 -18.95 -21.64
CA GLY A 75 -18.68 -19.71 -21.70
C GLY A 75 -18.76 -21.12 -21.13
N THR A 76 -17.64 -21.81 -21.16
CA THR A 76 -17.52 -23.17 -20.65
C THR A 76 -16.84 -23.22 -19.28
N VAL A 77 -17.10 -24.28 -18.51
CA VAL A 77 -16.47 -24.52 -17.19
C VAL A 77 -14.93 -24.65 -17.31
N ARG A 78 -14.40 -24.82 -18.52
CA ARG A 78 -12.97 -24.90 -18.79
C ARG A 78 -12.24 -23.60 -18.43
N HIS A 79 -12.88 -22.44 -18.66
CA HIS A 79 -12.32 -21.12 -18.33
C HIS A 79 -13.35 -20.32 -17.51
N ILE A 80 -13.27 -20.41 -16.18
CA ILE A 80 -14.28 -19.84 -15.25
C ILE A 80 -14.45 -18.33 -15.47
N LEU A 81 -13.37 -17.58 -15.61
CA LEU A 81 -13.36 -16.14 -15.90
C LEU A 81 -13.12 -15.83 -17.39
N GLY A 82 -13.28 -16.83 -18.26
CA GLY A 82 -13.02 -16.69 -19.68
C GLY A 82 -11.53 -16.76 -20.04
N SER A 83 -11.23 -16.48 -21.29
CA SER A 83 -9.87 -16.45 -21.84
C SER A 83 -9.52 -15.08 -22.43
N ASP A 84 -8.22 -14.84 -22.59
CA ASP A 84 -7.70 -13.61 -23.16
C ASP A 84 -7.48 -13.69 -24.69
N GLU A 85 -6.80 -12.71 -25.25
CA GLU A 85 -6.49 -12.57 -26.67
C GLU A 85 -5.57 -13.68 -27.24
N LEU A 86 -4.86 -14.39 -26.38
CA LEU A 86 -4.03 -15.54 -26.76
C LEU A 86 -4.63 -16.88 -26.33
N GLY A 87 -5.89 -16.84 -25.81
CA GLY A 87 -6.57 -18.02 -25.28
C GLY A 87 -6.04 -18.48 -23.92
N ARG A 88 -5.28 -17.62 -23.21
CA ARG A 88 -4.78 -17.93 -21.87
C ARG A 88 -5.93 -17.79 -20.88
N ASP A 89 -5.95 -18.65 -19.86
CA ASP A 89 -6.96 -18.62 -18.81
C ASP A 89 -6.85 -17.35 -17.94
N VAL A 90 -7.89 -16.52 -17.97
CA VAL A 90 -7.92 -15.24 -17.24
C VAL A 90 -7.87 -15.47 -15.72
N PHE A 91 -8.51 -16.53 -15.19
CA PHE A 91 -8.47 -16.85 -13.78
C PHE A 91 -7.04 -17.18 -13.31
N SER A 92 -6.36 -18.10 -13.98
CA SER A 92 -4.97 -18.44 -13.66
C SER A 92 -4.04 -17.22 -13.74
N ARG A 93 -4.19 -16.40 -14.78
CA ARG A 93 -3.42 -15.17 -14.92
C ARG A 93 -3.69 -14.18 -13.79
N LEU A 94 -4.94 -14.05 -13.36
CA LEU A 94 -5.33 -13.18 -12.25
C LEU A 94 -4.63 -13.58 -10.95
N LEU A 95 -4.59 -14.88 -10.62
CA LEU A 95 -3.93 -15.38 -9.41
C LEU A 95 -2.43 -15.03 -9.38
N PHE A 96 -1.72 -15.25 -10.49
CA PHE A 96 -0.30 -14.87 -10.62
C PHE A 96 -0.09 -13.37 -10.64
N SER A 97 -1.00 -12.61 -11.24
CA SER A 97 -0.95 -11.15 -11.28
C SER A 97 -1.15 -10.53 -9.91
N ILE A 98 -2.03 -11.09 -9.06
CA ILE A 98 -2.20 -10.69 -7.65
C ILE A 98 -0.88 -10.87 -6.91
N ARG A 99 -0.25 -12.04 -7.01
CA ARG A 99 1.06 -12.30 -6.38
C ARG A 99 2.09 -11.26 -6.81
N MET A 100 2.21 -11.02 -8.11
CA MET A 100 3.24 -10.13 -8.66
C MET A 100 3.03 -8.68 -8.23
N SER A 101 1.80 -8.15 -8.35
CA SER A 101 1.49 -6.77 -7.94
C SER A 101 1.68 -6.57 -6.44
N LEU A 102 1.28 -7.53 -5.60
CA LEU A 102 1.51 -7.44 -4.15
C LEU A 102 3.01 -7.49 -3.79
N LEU A 103 3.81 -8.33 -4.44
CA LEU A 103 5.26 -8.38 -4.24
C LEU A 103 5.93 -7.06 -4.62
N ILE A 104 5.59 -6.51 -5.79
CA ILE A 104 6.15 -5.24 -6.26
C ILE A 104 5.79 -4.12 -5.30
N ALA A 105 4.52 -4.02 -4.90
CA ALA A 105 4.07 -2.99 -3.97
C ALA A 105 4.74 -3.15 -2.60
N PHE A 106 4.87 -4.37 -2.08
CA PHE A 106 5.50 -4.64 -0.80
C PHE A 106 6.98 -4.26 -0.79
N PHE A 107 7.76 -4.76 -1.75
CA PHE A 107 9.19 -4.47 -1.81
C PHE A 107 9.46 -3.02 -2.19
N GLY A 108 8.65 -2.41 -3.05
CA GLY A 108 8.73 -0.99 -3.38
C GLY A 108 8.50 -0.11 -2.16
N THR A 109 7.41 -0.35 -1.41
CA THR A 109 7.11 0.40 -0.18
C THR A 109 8.18 0.18 0.90
N LEU A 110 8.64 -1.06 1.07
CA LEU A 110 9.70 -1.39 2.04
C LEU A 110 11.01 -0.67 1.70
N LEU A 111 11.40 -0.66 0.44
CA LEU A 111 12.60 0.04 -0.04
C LEU A 111 12.49 1.54 0.19
N ALA A 112 11.35 2.16 -0.20
CA ALA A 112 11.07 3.57 0.03
C ALA A 112 11.15 3.93 1.52
N ALA A 113 10.49 3.16 2.37
CA ALA A 113 10.50 3.37 3.82
C ALA A 113 11.90 3.22 4.42
N THR A 114 12.66 2.22 3.98
CA THR A 114 14.03 1.98 4.48
C THR A 114 14.98 3.11 4.08
N ILE A 115 15.01 3.49 2.80
CA ILE A 115 15.84 4.59 2.31
C ILE A 115 15.44 5.90 2.99
N GLY A 116 14.14 6.23 2.96
CA GLY A 116 13.63 7.48 3.51
C GLY A 116 13.87 7.59 5.01
N THR A 117 13.54 6.55 5.77
CA THR A 117 13.77 6.54 7.22
C THR A 117 15.25 6.71 7.55
N THR A 118 16.13 6.00 6.85
CA THR A 118 17.59 6.09 7.07
C THR A 118 18.08 7.50 6.79
N LEU A 119 17.73 8.09 5.65
CA LEU A 119 18.14 9.46 5.29
C LEU A 119 17.53 10.50 6.23
N GLY A 120 16.28 10.33 6.65
CA GLY A 120 15.63 11.21 7.63
C GLY A 120 16.30 11.18 8.99
N LEU A 121 16.68 9.99 9.48
CA LEU A 121 17.42 9.84 10.73
C LEU A 121 18.83 10.44 10.64
N LEU A 122 19.54 10.27 9.51
CA LEU A 122 20.83 10.89 9.26
C LEU A 122 20.72 12.43 9.26
N ALA A 123 19.73 12.97 8.58
CA ALA A 123 19.46 14.42 8.58
C ALA A 123 19.19 14.96 10.00
N ALA A 124 18.38 14.25 10.79
CA ALA A 124 18.09 14.63 12.17
C ALA A 124 19.29 14.51 13.12
N HIS A 125 20.24 13.59 12.83
CA HIS A 125 21.42 13.37 13.63
C HIS A 125 22.50 14.42 13.36
N PHE A 126 22.92 14.55 12.10
CA PHE A 126 24.05 15.39 11.74
C PHE A 126 23.69 16.87 11.64
N ARG A 127 22.41 17.19 11.35
CA ARG A 127 21.92 18.56 11.15
C ARG A 127 22.79 19.34 10.14
N ARG A 128 22.64 20.66 10.08
CA ARG A 128 23.43 21.54 9.21
C ARG A 128 23.46 21.04 7.76
N TRP A 129 24.62 20.95 7.15
CA TRP A 129 24.79 20.64 5.73
C TRP A 129 24.23 19.26 5.32
N VAL A 130 24.27 18.24 6.20
CA VAL A 130 23.66 16.92 5.87
C VAL A 130 22.15 17.05 5.76
N GLU A 131 21.54 17.78 6.68
CA GLU A 131 20.11 18.09 6.66
C GLU A 131 19.75 18.88 5.41
N ASP A 132 20.52 19.92 5.07
CA ASP A 132 20.29 20.76 3.90
C ASP A 132 20.38 19.94 2.60
N VAL A 133 21.37 19.04 2.48
CA VAL A 133 21.51 18.16 1.32
C VAL A 133 20.34 17.17 1.22
N VAL A 134 19.93 16.54 2.32
CA VAL A 134 18.79 15.62 2.30
C VAL A 134 17.50 16.35 1.92
N LEU A 135 17.25 17.53 2.49
CA LEU A 135 16.08 18.35 2.14
C LEU A 135 16.11 18.79 0.67
N MET A 136 17.29 19.21 0.16
CA MET A 136 17.46 19.55 -1.26
C MET A 136 17.13 18.35 -2.17
N LEU A 137 17.59 17.14 -1.81
CA LEU A 137 17.27 15.93 -2.58
C LEU A 137 15.77 15.59 -2.54
N ILE A 138 15.13 15.77 -1.37
CA ILE A 138 13.68 15.60 -1.21
C ILE A 138 12.91 16.57 -2.12
N ASP A 139 13.29 17.85 -2.11
CA ASP A 139 12.62 18.89 -2.88
C ASP A 139 12.89 18.73 -4.39
N PHE A 140 14.09 18.31 -4.76
CA PHE A 140 14.42 17.95 -6.14
C PHE A 140 13.54 16.79 -6.64
N GLN A 141 13.45 15.69 -5.86
CA GLN A 141 12.59 14.53 -6.19
C GLN A 141 11.13 14.95 -6.31
N ALA A 142 10.63 15.75 -5.38
CA ALA A 142 9.22 16.19 -5.35
C ALA A 142 8.87 17.14 -6.51
N SER A 143 9.86 17.87 -7.06
CA SER A 143 9.64 18.78 -8.18
C SER A 143 9.60 18.09 -9.54
N MET A 144 10.08 16.84 -9.62
CA MET A 144 10.15 16.11 -10.90
C MET A 144 8.94 15.23 -11.14
N PRO A 145 8.31 15.28 -12.33
CA PRO A 145 7.26 14.33 -12.69
C PRO A 145 7.82 12.91 -12.76
N PHE A 146 7.45 12.08 -11.78
CA PHE A 146 7.98 10.71 -11.66
C PHE A 146 7.82 9.87 -12.94
N LEU A 147 6.71 10.01 -13.65
CA LEU A 147 6.49 9.30 -14.90
C LEU A 147 7.57 9.58 -15.95
N ILE A 148 8.08 10.80 -16.01
CA ILE A 148 9.16 11.15 -16.96
C ILE A 148 10.47 10.45 -16.55
N ILE A 149 10.78 10.44 -15.24
CA ILE A 149 11.95 9.74 -14.72
C ILE A 149 11.83 8.25 -15.00
N ALA A 150 10.66 7.66 -14.71
CA ALA A 150 10.39 6.25 -14.94
C ALA A 150 10.60 5.86 -16.41
N LEU A 151 10.03 6.67 -17.32
CA LEU A 151 10.18 6.48 -18.76
C LEU A 151 11.64 6.55 -19.20
N ALA A 152 12.37 7.57 -18.77
CA ALA A 152 13.77 7.74 -19.12
C ALA A 152 14.64 6.58 -18.61
N VAL A 153 14.46 6.19 -17.34
CA VAL A 153 15.23 5.10 -16.73
C VAL A 153 14.95 3.77 -17.43
N LEU A 154 13.66 3.44 -17.69
CA LEU A 154 13.28 2.19 -18.34
C LEU A 154 13.68 2.17 -19.82
N ALA A 155 13.69 3.32 -20.51
CA ALA A 155 14.16 3.43 -21.89
C ALA A 155 15.67 3.20 -22.01
N PHE A 156 16.46 3.69 -21.04
CA PHE A 156 17.94 3.56 -21.06
C PHE A 156 18.42 2.19 -20.57
N PHE A 157 17.84 1.67 -19.48
CA PHE A 157 18.33 0.47 -18.80
C PHE A 157 17.53 -0.79 -19.17
N GLY A 158 16.45 -0.63 -19.95
CA GLY A 158 15.49 -1.70 -20.21
C GLY A 158 14.58 -1.96 -19.02
N SER A 159 13.60 -2.86 -19.19
CA SER A 159 12.64 -3.23 -18.16
C SER A 159 13.00 -4.57 -17.53
N SER A 160 13.51 -4.54 -16.30
CA SER A 160 13.65 -5.71 -15.44
C SER A 160 12.79 -5.57 -14.18
N LEU A 161 12.36 -6.68 -13.62
CA LEU A 161 11.55 -6.68 -12.40
C LEU A 161 12.25 -5.96 -11.24
N LEU A 162 13.56 -6.23 -11.07
CA LEU A 162 14.35 -5.60 -10.03
C LEU A 162 14.43 -4.08 -10.21
N LEU A 163 14.76 -3.62 -11.43
CA LEU A 163 14.81 -2.20 -11.75
C LEU A 163 13.46 -1.53 -11.51
N PHE A 164 12.37 -2.20 -11.88
CA PHE A 164 11.02 -1.68 -11.68
C PHE A 164 10.66 -1.52 -10.19
N ILE A 165 11.00 -2.53 -9.35
CA ILE A 165 10.84 -2.43 -7.88
C ILE A 165 11.70 -1.30 -7.31
N CYS A 166 12.97 -1.18 -7.74
CA CYS A 166 13.85 -0.10 -7.30
C CYS A 166 13.31 1.27 -7.69
N LEU A 167 12.76 1.40 -8.89
CA LEU A 167 12.18 2.64 -9.38
C LEU A 167 10.97 3.07 -8.55
N ILE A 168 10.05 2.14 -8.27
CA ILE A 168 8.89 2.38 -7.40
C ILE A 168 9.34 2.73 -5.97
N GLY A 169 10.32 2.03 -5.44
CA GLY A 169 10.87 2.31 -4.11
C GLY A 169 11.58 3.67 -4.03
N PHE A 170 12.23 4.07 -5.12
CA PHE A 170 12.86 5.39 -5.21
C PHE A 170 11.83 6.52 -5.36
N HIS A 171 10.61 6.25 -5.78
CA HIS A 171 9.56 7.28 -5.89
C HIS A 171 9.04 7.78 -4.55
N GLY A 172 8.94 6.95 -3.54
CA GLY A 172 8.22 7.30 -2.31
C GLY A 172 9.13 7.60 -1.09
N TRP A 173 10.45 7.55 -1.23
CA TRP A 173 11.36 7.67 -0.09
C TRP A 173 11.32 9.04 0.60
N GLU A 174 11.05 10.12 -0.14
CA GLU A 174 11.04 11.50 0.35
C GLU A 174 9.98 11.73 1.44
N ARG A 175 8.83 11.07 1.32
CA ARG A 175 7.76 11.12 2.34
C ARG A 175 8.25 10.56 3.68
N TYR A 176 8.88 9.38 3.64
CA TYR A 176 9.40 8.73 4.84
C TYR A 176 10.56 9.50 5.44
N ALA A 177 11.40 10.13 4.62
CA ALA A 177 12.52 10.95 5.08
C ALA A 177 12.03 12.19 5.86
N ARG A 178 11.01 12.89 5.37
CA ARG A 178 10.40 14.03 6.08
C ARG A 178 9.77 13.60 7.41
N ILE A 179 9.01 12.49 7.41
CA ILE A 179 8.36 11.97 8.61
C ILE A 179 9.40 11.53 9.64
N ALA A 180 10.36 10.69 9.24
CA ALA A 180 11.40 10.17 10.14
C ALA A 180 12.26 11.29 10.73
N ARG A 181 12.63 12.30 9.90
CA ARG A 181 13.38 13.48 10.37
C ARG A 181 12.59 14.24 11.42
N GLY A 182 11.32 14.59 11.14
CA GLY A 182 10.48 15.35 12.07
C GLY A 182 10.28 14.64 13.41
N LEU A 183 9.95 13.36 13.36
CA LEU A 183 9.77 12.53 14.55
C LEU A 183 11.08 12.33 15.33
N ALA A 184 12.22 12.16 14.64
CA ALA A 184 13.51 12.00 15.29
C ALA A 184 13.98 13.30 15.99
N ILE A 185 13.68 14.46 15.42
CA ILE A 185 13.97 15.77 16.07
C ILE A 185 13.14 15.87 17.34
N SER A 186 11.82 15.65 17.26
CA SER A 186 10.94 15.68 18.44
C SER A 186 11.36 14.65 19.50
N ALA A 187 11.71 13.42 19.12
CA ALA A 187 12.19 12.39 20.04
C ALA A 187 13.51 12.77 20.72
N ASN A 188 14.42 13.46 20.02
CA ASN A 188 15.69 13.94 20.58
C ASN A 188 15.52 15.04 21.63
N GLU A 189 14.42 15.79 21.59
CA GLU A 189 14.06 16.83 22.58
C GLU A 189 13.44 16.22 23.84
N GLN A 190 12.98 14.98 23.78
CA GLN A 190 12.44 14.28 24.95
C GLN A 190 13.56 13.83 25.89
N GLY A 191 13.30 13.91 27.20
CA GLY A 191 14.30 13.71 28.26
C GLY A 191 15.03 12.36 28.21
N TYR A 192 14.37 11.30 27.73
CA TYR A 192 15.00 9.97 27.64
C TYR A 192 16.18 9.90 26.64
N ALA A 193 16.07 10.57 25.48
CA ALA A 193 17.13 10.60 24.49
C ALA A 193 18.32 11.44 24.97
N ALA A 194 18.03 12.55 25.64
CA ALA A 194 19.05 13.39 26.28
C ALA A 194 19.79 12.65 27.40
N ALA A 195 19.07 11.92 28.27
CA ALA A 195 19.67 11.13 29.35
C ALA A 195 20.61 10.04 28.84
N VAL A 196 20.21 9.27 27.81
CA VAL A 196 21.04 8.22 27.21
C VAL A 196 22.29 8.82 26.53
N ARG A 197 22.17 10.02 25.96
CA ARG A 197 23.32 10.74 25.36
C ARG A 197 24.31 11.18 26.43
N GLN A 198 23.84 11.69 27.60
CA GLN A 198 24.70 12.08 28.72
C GLN A 198 25.46 10.89 29.31
N LEU A 199 24.89 9.68 29.23
CA LEU A 199 25.58 8.44 29.62
C LEU A 199 26.62 7.94 28.61
N GLY A 200 26.93 8.74 27.56
CA GLY A 200 27.96 8.43 26.57
C GLY A 200 27.55 7.36 25.53
N ALA A 201 26.27 7.09 25.35
CA ALA A 201 25.84 6.11 24.36
C ALA A 201 26.15 6.57 22.92
N PRO A 202 26.66 5.68 22.06
CA PRO A 202 26.94 6.01 20.66
C PRO A 202 25.65 6.22 19.87
N ALA A 203 25.70 7.03 18.82
CA ALA A 203 24.54 7.43 18.01
C ALA A 203 23.70 6.24 17.52
N TRP A 204 24.35 5.17 17.02
CA TRP A 204 23.64 3.99 16.53
C TRP A 204 22.76 3.32 17.61
N ARG A 205 23.18 3.36 18.88
CA ARG A 205 22.39 2.84 20.01
C ARG A 205 21.23 3.76 20.35
N ILE A 206 21.43 5.10 20.31
CA ILE A 206 20.36 6.07 20.54
C ILE A 206 19.30 5.92 19.48
N TYR A 207 19.67 5.97 18.20
CA TYR A 207 18.71 5.90 17.11
C TYR A 207 18.09 4.52 16.92
N GLY A 208 18.88 3.44 16.93
CA GLY A 208 18.38 2.08 16.69
C GLY A 208 17.58 1.49 17.85
N ARG A 209 17.92 1.82 19.11
CA ARG A 209 17.29 1.20 20.29
C ARG A 209 16.27 2.08 20.99
N HIS A 210 16.35 3.39 20.82
CA HIS A 210 15.48 4.33 21.54
C HIS A 210 14.60 5.17 20.59
N VAL A 211 15.16 5.78 19.55
CA VAL A 211 14.41 6.64 18.64
C VAL A 211 13.56 5.82 17.68
N LEU A 212 14.16 4.91 16.92
CA LEU A 212 13.46 4.13 15.88
C LEU A 212 12.27 3.32 16.44
N PRO A 213 12.38 2.57 17.54
CA PRO A 213 11.23 1.87 18.10
C PRO A 213 10.11 2.81 18.55
N ASN A 214 10.46 4.00 19.05
CA ASN A 214 9.46 4.99 19.49
C ASN A 214 8.68 5.62 18.33
N ILE A 215 9.32 5.80 17.16
CA ILE A 215 8.67 6.34 15.97
C ILE A 215 8.11 5.26 15.02
N ALA A 216 8.40 3.98 15.31
CA ALA A 216 8.05 2.86 14.43
C ALA A 216 6.55 2.74 14.16
N SER A 217 5.71 3.00 15.17
CA SER A 217 4.25 2.99 15.01
C SER A 217 3.78 3.95 13.92
N THR A 218 4.27 5.19 13.94
CA THR A 218 3.93 6.21 12.94
C THR A 218 4.48 5.85 11.55
N LEU A 219 5.69 5.28 11.49
CA LEU A 219 6.26 4.81 10.22
C LEU A 219 5.45 3.64 9.63
N ILE A 220 5.05 2.66 10.45
CA ILE A 220 4.22 1.53 10.00
C ILE A 220 2.87 2.02 9.48
N VAL A 221 2.21 2.94 10.20
CA VAL A 221 0.96 3.57 9.72
C VAL A 221 1.20 4.27 8.38
N SER A 222 2.27 5.04 8.26
CA SER A 222 2.61 5.73 7.01
C SER A 222 2.87 4.75 5.86
N MET A 223 3.51 3.60 6.12
CA MET A 223 3.69 2.52 5.14
C MET A 223 2.35 1.92 4.70
N THR A 224 1.46 1.66 5.65
CA THR A 224 0.15 1.09 5.36
C THR A 224 -0.69 2.03 4.49
N LEU A 225 -0.65 3.34 4.77
CA LEU A 225 -1.36 4.36 3.98
C LEU A 225 -0.75 4.60 2.60
N ALA A 226 0.56 4.44 2.44
CA ALA A 226 1.24 4.58 1.15
C ALA A 226 1.11 3.34 0.25
N PHE A 227 0.83 2.17 0.82
CA PHE A 227 0.77 0.92 0.06
C PHE A 227 -0.28 0.92 -1.06
N PRO A 228 -1.53 1.39 -0.87
CA PRO A 228 -2.51 1.54 -1.94
C PRO A 228 -2.02 2.43 -3.09
N GLU A 229 -1.36 3.53 -2.76
CA GLU A 229 -0.77 4.44 -3.74
C GLU A 229 0.30 3.74 -4.57
N THR A 230 1.13 2.90 -3.92
CA THR A 230 2.16 2.10 -4.60
C THR A 230 1.56 1.06 -5.55
N ILE A 231 0.44 0.39 -5.17
CA ILE A 231 -0.29 -0.53 -6.07
C ILE A 231 -0.84 0.23 -7.28
N LEU A 232 -1.43 1.40 -7.07
CA LEU A 232 -1.97 2.21 -8.17
C LEU A 232 -0.87 2.72 -9.09
N LEU A 233 0.28 3.12 -8.54
CA LEU A 233 1.44 3.53 -9.31
C LEU A 233 2.01 2.39 -10.16
N GLU A 234 2.21 1.19 -9.58
CA GLU A 234 2.60 -0.03 -10.29
C GLU A 234 1.61 -0.32 -11.43
N SER A 235 0.33 -0.32 -11.11
CA SER A 235 -0.71 -0.62 -12.08
C SER A 235 -0.75 0.42 -13.20
N GLY A 236 -0.57 1.69 -12.89
CA GLY A 236 -0.51 2.78 -13.89
C GLY A 236 0.69 2.65 -14.82
N LEU A 237 1.88 2.38 -14.29
CA LEU A 237 3.08 2.16 -15.10
C LEU A 237 2.95 0.90 -15.98
N SER A 238 2.43 -0.18 -15.40
CA SER A 238 2.18 -1.43 -16.13
C SER A 238 1.12 -1.27 -17.22
N PHE A 239 0.05 -0.49 -16.95
CA PHE A 239 -0.96 -0.11 -17.94
C PHE A 239 -0.38 0.65 -19.13
N LEU A 240 0.61 1.50 -18.90
CA LEU A 240 1.34 2.23 -19.94
C LEU A 240 2.38 1.37 -20.69
N GLY A 241 2.53 0.09 -20.30
CA GLY A 241 3.51 -0.82 -20.90
C GLY A 241 4.92 -0.68 -20.32
N LEU A 242 5.10 0.14 -19.28
CA LEU A 242 6.39 0.40 -18.64
C LEU A 242 6.68 -0.54 -17.46
N GLY A 243 5.69 -1.35 -17.07
CA GLY A 243 5.80 -2.25 -15.91
C GLY A 243 6.44 -3.60 -16.23
N VAL A 244 5.91 -4.62 -15.58
CA VAL A 244 6.36 -6.00 -15.71
C VAL A 244 6.25 -6.47 -17.15
N GLN A 245 7.31 -7.11 -17.67
CA GLN A 245 7.34 -7.60 -19.06
C GLN A 245 7.04 -9.10 -19.14
N PRO A 246 6.45 -9.56 -20.25
CA PRO A 246 6.28 -10.99 -20.51
C PRO A 246 7.60 -11.78 -20.33
N PRO A 247 7.56 -13.02 -19.81
CA PRO A 247 6.37 -13.82 -19.56
C PRO A 247 5.63 -13.49 -18.26
N LEU A 248 6.17 -12.63 -17.41
CA LEU A 248 5.53 -12.23 -16.16
C LEU A 248 4.25 -11.44 -16.43
N THR A 249 3.36 -11.39 -15.42
CA THR A 249 2.09 -10.68 -15.50
C THR A 249 1.82 -9.95 -14.18
N SER A 250 1.17 -8.79 -14.25
CA SER A 250 0.68 -8.04 -13.10
C SER A 250 -0.77 -7.61 -13.33
N LEU A 251 -1.44 -7.14 -12.27
CA LEU A 251 -2.81 -6.65 -12.38
C LEU A 251 -2.89 -5.47 -13.37
N GLY A 252 -1.92 -4.55 -13.31
CA GLY A 252 -1.85 -3.42 -14.23
C GLY A 252 -1.63 -3.84 -15.69
N ASN A 253 -0.79 -4.85 -15.93
CA ASN A 253 -0.62 -5.42 -17.28
C ASN A 253 -1.90 -6.02 -17.83
N MET A 254 -2.64 -6.78 -17.00
CA MET A 254 -3.91 -7.35 -17.43
C MET A 254 -4.91 -6.25 -17.82
N VAL A 255 -4.97 -5.16 -17.04
CA VAL A 255 -5.81 -3.99 -17.37
C VAL A 255 -5.34 -3.33 -18.67
N GLY A 256 -4.03 -3.16 -18.83
CA GLY A 256 -3.43 -2.55 -20.02
C GLY A 256 -3.76 -3.30 -21.31
N TYR A 257 -3.56 -4.61 -21.32
CA TYR A 257 -3.93 -5.46 -22.47
C TYR A 257 -5.45 -5.56 -22.65
N GLY A 258 -6.21 -5.63 -21.56
CA GLY A 258 -7.67 -5.76 -21.60
C GLY A 258 -8.39 -4.55 -22.20
N ARG A 259 -7.78 -3.36 -22.19
CA ARG A 259 -8.40 -2.12 -22.73
C ARG A 259 -8.77 -2.22 -24.20
N GLU A 260 -7.98 -2.92 -25.00
CA GLU A 260 -8.20 -3.09 -26.44
C GLU A 260 -9.41 -4.01 -26.73
N TYR A 261 -9.77 -4.85 -25.75
CA TYR A 261 -10.84 -5.83 -25.86
C TYR A 261 -12.10 -5.45 -25.08
N LEU A 262 -12.19 -4.23 -24.54
CA LEU A 262 -13.28 -3.78 -23.66
C LEU A 262 -14.67 -4.01 -24.27
N GLN A 263 -14.82 -3.82 -25.58
CA GLN A 263 -16.12 -3.99 -26.26
C GLN A 263 -16.48 -5.45 -26.57
N ARG A 264 -15.46 -6.34 -26.65
CA ARG A 264 -15.66 -7.74 -27.07
C ARG A 264 -15.50 -8.72 -25.92
N ALA A 265 -14.57 -8.44 -25.02
CA ALA A 265 -14.17 -9.30 -23.91
C ALA A 265 -13.90 -8.48 -22.64
N PRO A 266 -14.93 -7.78 -22.10
CA PRO A 266 -14.75 -6.87 -20.95
C PRO A 266 -14.19 -7.55 -19.70
N TRP A 267 -14.37 -8.87 -19.54
CA TRP A 267 -13.88 -9.62 -18.39
C TRP A 267 -12.34 -9.56 -18.23
N ILE A 268 -11.60 -9.43 -19.34
CA ILE A 268 -10.14 -9.35 -19.31
C ILE A 268 -9.67 -8.13 -18.52
N LEU A 269 -10.38 -7.00 -18.67
CA LEU A 269 -10.11 -5.75 -17.96
C LEU A 269 -10.80 -5.68 -16.62
N LEU A 270 -12.07 -6.08 -16.53
CA LEU A 270 -12.88 -5.90 -15.33
C LEU A 270 -12.38 -6.76 -14.16
N ALA A 271 -11.98 -8.01 -14.41
CA ALA A 271 -11.52 -8.89 -13.35
C ALA A 271 -10.31 -8.33 -12.57
N PRO A 272 -9.20 -7.94 -13.22
CA PRO A 272 -8.07 -7.33 -12.49
C PRO A 272 -8.41 -5.95 -11.92
N SER A 273 -9.25 -5.15 -12.58
CA SER A 273 -9.66 -3.84 -12.06
C SER A 273 -10.42 -3.93 -10.75
N VAL A 274 -11.36 -4.87 -10.63
CA VAL A 274 -12.10 -5.12 -9.38
C VAL A 274 -11.13 -5.52 -8.26
N VAL A 275 -10.16 -6.39 -8.54
CA VAL A 275 -9.15 -6.79 -7.55
C VAL A 275 -8.31 -5.60 -7.10
N ILE A 276 -7.86 -4.74 -8.02
CA ILE A 276 -7.09 -3.52 -7.67
C ILE A 276 -7.93 -2.63 -6.74
N VAL A 277 -9.16 -2.31 -7.13
CA VAL A 277 -10.05 -1.41 -6.37
C VAL A 277 -10.33 -1.98 -4.97
N LEU A 278 -10.72 -3.25 -4.86
CA LEU A 278 -11.03 -3.85 -3.58
C LEU A 278 -9.78 -3.99 -2.69
N THR A 279 -8.62 -4.26 -3.26
CA THR A 279 -7.37 -4.38 -2.50
C THR A 279 -6.92 -3.01 -1.98
N THR A 280 -6.91 -1.98 -2.82
CA THR A 280 -6.55 -0.62 -2.41
C THR A 280 -7.52 -0.07 -1.37
N LEU A 281 -8.83 -0.26 -1.56
CA LEU A 281 -9.86 0.15 -0.60
C LEU A 281 -9.69 -0.57 0.74
N SER A 282 -9.48 -1.89 0.71
CA SER A 282 -9.32 -2.68 1.95
C SER A 282 -8.08 -2.27 2.74
N ILE A 283 -6.95 -2.03 2.06
CA ILE A 283 -5.73 -1.58 2.73
C ILE A 283 -5.89 -0.15 3.27
N SER A 284 -6.58 0.74 2.55
CA SER A 284 -6.89 2.09 3.03
C SER A 284 -7.75 2.06 4.29
N ILE A 285 -8.84 1.28 4.30
CA ILE A 285 -9.70 1.12 5.50
C ILE A 285 -8.90 0.58 6.69
N LEU A 286 -8.02 -0.40 6.45
CA LEU A 286 -7.17 -0.95 7.50
C LEU A 286 -6.13 0.07 7.98
N GLY A 287 -5.55 0.84 7.07
CA GLY A 287 -4.57 1.88 7.38
C GLY A 287 -5.16 3.00 8.24
N ASP A 288 -6.35 3.49 7.89
CA ASP A 288 -7.07 4.50 8.67
C ASP A 288 -7.42 3.98 10.08
N TRP A 289 -7.96 2.77 10.17
CA TRP A 289 -8.25 2.13 11.45
C TRP A 289 -7.00 1.94 12.32
N LEU A 290 -5.88 1.55 11.71
CA LEU A 290 -4.60 1.39 12.42
C LEU A 290 -4.07 2.73 12.90
N ARG A 291 -4.20 3.79 12.10
CA ARG A 291 -3.84 5.15 12.47
C ARG A 291 -4.62 5.60 13.71
N ASP A 292 -5.95 5.46 13.70
CA ASP A 292 -6.81 5.87 14.82
C ASP A 292 -6.49 5.12 16.12
N ARG A 293 -6.04 3.85 15.99
CA ARG A 293 -5.65 3.03 17.15
C ARG A 293 -4.27 3.37 17.71
N LEU A 294 -3.34 3.75 16.87
CA LEU A 294 -1.95 4.01 17.24
C LEU A 294 -1.68 5.50 17.53
N ASP A 295 -2.62 6.38 17.23
CA ASP A 295 -2.49 7.81 17.52
C ASP A 295 -2.73 8.07 19.03
N PRO A 296 -1.69 8.48 19.79
CA PRO A 296 -1.82 8.74 21.20
C PRO A 296 -2.61 10.02 21.52
N THR A 297 -2.84 10.90 20.52
CA THR A 297 -3.53 12.18 20.73
C THR A 297 -5.06 12.03 20.79
N LEU A 298 -5.58 10.89 20.37
CA LEU A 298 -7.00 10.55 20.38
C LEU A 298 -7.44 9.79 21.66
N ARG A 299 -6.53 9.58 22.59
CA ARG A 299 -6.77 8.98 23.91
C ARG A 299 -6.66 10.02 25.01
#